data_4063b7fd3a10759513b20278595b09d1
#
_entry.id   4063b7fd3a10759513b20278595b09d1
#
_cell.length_a   1.000
_cell.length_b   1.000
_cell.length_c   1.000
_cell.angle_alpha   90.00
_cell.angle_beta   90.00
_cell.angle_gamma   90.00
#
_symmetry.space_group_name_H-M   'P 1'
#
loop_
_entity.id
_entity.type
_entity.pdbx_description
1 polymer ?
#
loop_
_entity_poly.entity_id
_entity_poly.type
_entity_poly.pdbx_seq_one_letter_code
_entity_poly.pdbx_strand_id
1 'polypeptide(L)'
;MDKIVFITGASSGIGAGCARKFASQGASLILNARNEEKLSALKEELEQQYGARVCLLPFDVRDRKTAAEALASLPDEWKAIDILINNAGLVIGVDKEHEGNLDEWDIVIDTNIKSLLAMTRLVVPGMVARGRGHIINIGSI
;
A
#
# COMPACT_ATOMS: atom_id res chain seq x y z
N MET A 1 11.75 -12.26 -10.18
CA MET A 1 12.12 -11.52 -8.94
C MET A 1 11.54 -12.27 -7.73
N ASP A 2 12.39 -12.72 -6.86
CA ASP A 2 11.95 -13.46 -5.66
C ASP A 2 11.84 -12.49 -4.47
N LYS A 3 10.86 -11.58 -4.54
CA LYS A 3 10.63 -10.54 -3.54
C LYS A 3 9.16 -10.39 -3.24
N ILE A 4 8.86 -9.99 -2.01
CA ILE A 4 7.50 -9.63 -1.58
C ILE A 4 7.40 -8.11 -1.59
N VAL A 5 6.45 -7.60 -2.35
CA VAL A 5 6.20 -6.18 -2.51
C VAL A 5 4.83 -5.84 -1.90
N PHE A 6 4.81 -4.93 -0.95
CA PHE A 6 3.59 -4.44 -0.32
C PHE A 6 3.25 -3.05 -0.88
N ILE A 7 2.07 -2.93 -1.47
CA ILE A 7 1.61 -1.69 -2.11
C ILE A 7 0.35 -1.19 -1.42
N THR A 8 0.39 0.03 -0.87
CA THR A 8 -0.82 0.68 -0.36
C THR A 8 -1.52 1.43 -1.49
N GLY A 9 -2.84 1.57 -1.41
CA GLY A 9 -3.63 2.24 -2.44
C GLY A 9 -3.55 1.55 -3.79
N ALA A 10 -3.55 0.22 -3.80
CA ALA A 10 -3.25 -0.58 -4.99
C ALA A 10 -4.40 -0.74 -5.97
N SER A 11 -5.63 -0.33 -5.60
CA SER A 11 -6.83 -0.65 -6.40
C SER A 11 -6.99 0.16 -7.68
N SER A 12 -6.23 1.22 -7.87
CA SER A 12 -6.35 2.09 -9.05
C SER A 12 -5.08 2.89 -9.28
N GLY A 13 -5.03 3.57 -10.42
CA GLY A 13 -3.97 4.53 -10.75
C GLY A 13 -2.56 3.98 -10.68
N ILE A 14 -1.66 4.76 -10.06
CA ILE A 14 -0.24 4.42 -9.96
C ILE A 14 -0.02 3.13 -9.17
N GLY A 15 -0.79 2.93 -8.08
CA GLY A 15 -0.67 1.72 -7.27
C GLY A 15 -0.98 0.45 -8.05
N ALA A 16 -2.06 0.45 -8.83
CA ALA A 16 -2.40 -0.67 -9.70
C ALA A 16 -1.35 -0.87 -10.79
N GLY A 17 -0.83 0.23 -11.36
CA GLY A 17 0.26 0.19 -12.34
C GLY A 17 1.52 -0.42 -11.77
N CYS A 18 1.89 -0.06 -10.54
CA CYS A 18 3.02 -0.68 -9.84
C CYS A 18 2.79 -2.18 -9.64
N ALA A 19 1.57 -2.57 -9.22
CA ALA A 19 1.23 -3.98 -9.03
C ALA A 19 1.44 -4.77 -10.32
N ARG A 20 0.96 -4.27 -11.45
CA ARG A 20 1.14 -4.91 -12.75
C ARG A 20 2.62 -5.03 -13.13
N LYS A 21 3.38 -3.97 -12.93
CA LYS A 21 4.80 -3.97 -13.29
C LYS A 21 5.58 -4.97 -12.46
N PHE A 22 5.39 -4.98 -11.14
CA PHE A 22 6.08 -5.94 -10.28
C PHE A 22 5.63 -7.38 -10.54
N ALA A 23 4.33 -7.61 -10.80
CA ALA A 23 3.84 -8.93 -11.19
C ALA A 23 4.52 -9.43 -12.46
N SER A 24 4.72 -8.55 -13.45
CA SER A 24 5.41 -8.90 -14.69
C SER A 24 6.88 -9.28 -14.48
N GLN A 25 7.46 -8.85 -13.37
CA GLN A 25 8.84 -9.19 -12.99
C GLN A 25 8.91 -10.42 -12.06
N GLY A 26 7.79 -11.07 -11.80
CA GLY A 26 7.74 -12.28 -10.97
C GLY A 26 7.68 -12.03 -9.47
N ALA A 27 7.40 -10.82 -9.02
CA ALA A 27 7.26 -10.52 -7.60
C ALA A 27 5.98 -11.12 -7.02
N SER A 28 6.01 -11.44 -5.72
CA SER A 28 4.81 -11.72 -4.93
C SER A 28 4.28 -10.40 -4.38
N LEU A 29 2.96 -10.22 -4.37
CA LEU A 29 2.36 -8.94 -4.06
C LEU A 29 1.41 -9.00 -2.88
N ILE A 30 1.54 -8.05 -1.96
CA ILE A 30 0.54 -7.76 -0.93
C ILE A 30 -0.12 -6.45 -1.36
N LEU A 31 -1.42 -6.48 -1.61
CA LEU A 31 -2.16 -5.33 -2.11
C LEU A 31 -3.14 -4.81 -1.08
N ASN A 32 -3.01 -3.53 -0.75
CA ASN A 32 -3.91 -2.84 0.16
C ASN A 32 -4.75 -1.81 -0.58
N ALA A 33 -6.01 -1.78 -0.25
CA ALA A 33 -6.94 -0.69 -0.54
C ALA A 33 -8.20 -0.89 0.30
N ARG A 34 -9.09 0.09 0.32
CA ARG A 34 -10.38 -0.03 1.00
C ARG A 34 -11.40 -0.79 0.16
N ASN A 35 -11.33 -0.69 -1.15
CA ASN A 35 -12.30 -1.29 -2.06
C ASN A 35 -11.92 -2.75 -2.37
N GLU A 36 -12.58 -3.68 -1.67
CA GLU A 36 -12.33 -5.11 -1.82
C GLU A 36 -12.65 -5.63 -3.22
N GLU A 37 -13.69 -5.12 -3.86
CA GLU A 37 -14.10 -5.56 -5.20
C GLU A 37 -13.00 -5.23 -6.23
N LYS A 38 -12.47 -4.02 -6.18
CA LYS A 38 -11.38 -3.62 -7.06
C LYS A 38 -10.10 -4.40 -6.79
N LEU A 39 -9.79 -4.66 -5.51
CA LEU A 39 -8.64 -5.48 -5.15
C LEU A 39 -8.78 -6.91 -5.68
N SER A 40 -9.96 -7.50 -5.51
CA SER A 40 -10.22 -8.86 -5.98
C SER A 40 -10.11 -8.95 -7.50
N ALA A 41 -10.62 -7.96 -8.22
CA ALA A 41 -10.51 -7.91 -9.68
C ALA A 41 -9.04 -7.79 -10.13
N LEU A 42 -8.27 -6.96 -9.46
CA LEU A 42 -6.84 -6.81 -9.77
C LEU A 42 -6.06 -8.10 -9.46
N LYS A 43 -6.34 -8.74 -8.33
CA LYS A 43 -5.74 -10.03 -7.98
C LYS A 43 -5.98 -11.05 -9.08
N GLU A 44 -7.23 -11.19 -9.52
CA GLU A 44 -7.60 -12.12 -10.58
C GLU A 44 -6.84 -11.82 -11.88
N GLU A 45 -6.78 -10.56 -12.27
CA GLU A 45 -6.00 -10.13 -13.45
C GLU A 45 -4.53 -10.52 -13.34
N LEU A 46 -3.90 -10.25 -12.19
CA LEU A 46 -2.48 -10.51 -11.99
C LEU A 46 -2.16 -12.02 -11.93
N GLU A 47 -3.04 -12.79 -11.32
CA GLU A 47 -2.89 -14.26 -11.27
C GLU A 47 -3.01 -14.87 -12.67
N GLN A 48 -4.02 -14.45 -13.44
CA GLN A 48 -4.27 -14.98 -14.79
C GLN A 48 -3.20 -14.53 -15.80
N GLN A 49 -2.80 -13.29 -15.74
CA GLN A 49 -1.93 -12.71 -16.75
C GLN A 49 -0.45 -12.98 -16.51
N TYR A 50 -0.02 -13.04 -15.25
CA TYR A 50 1.39 -13.18 -14.88
C TYR A 50 1.69 -14.40 -14.01
N GLY A 51 0.68 -15.15 -13.57
CA GLY A 51 0.87 -16.22 -12.62
C GLY A 51 1.36 -15.73 -11.26
N ALA A 52 1.06 -14.48 -10.91
CA ALA A 52 1.57 -13.85 -9.69
C ALA A 52 0.92 -14.43 -8.43
N ARG A 53 1.68 -14.47 -7.33
CA ARG A 53 1.14 -14.73 -6.02
C ARG A 53 0.67 -13.40 -5.42
N VAL A 54 -0.59 -13.35 -5.02
CA VAL A 54 -1.20 -12.10 -4.52
C VAL A 54 -1.95 -12.35 -3.21
N CYS A 55 -1.63 -11.56 -2.21
CA CYS A 55 -2.32 -11.53 -0.92
C CYS A 55 -3.02 -10.19 -0.78
N LEU A 56 -4.30 -10.21 -0.46
CA LEU A 56 -5.07 -8.97 -0.27
C LEU A 56 -5.13 -8.60 1.20
N LEU A 57 -4.90 -7.32 1.50
CA LEU A 57 -5.08 -6.71 2.82
C LEU A 57 -6.01 -5.50 2.72
N PRO A 58 -7.33 -5.72 2.71
CA PRO A 58 -8.26 -4.61 2.66
C PRO A 58 -8.35 -3.94 4.04
N PHE A 59 -7.90 -2.70 4.14
CA PHE A 59 -8.08 -1.85 5.31
C PHE A 59 -7.87 -0.39 4.92
N ASP A 60 -8.35 0.51 5.78
CA ASP A 60 -8.12 1.95 5.62
C ASP A 60 -6.76 2.29 6.24
N VAL A 61 -5.82 2.82 5.45
CA VAL A 61 -4.47 3.17 5.91
C VAL A 61 -4.46 4.23 7.02
N ARG A 62 -5.56 4.97 7.19
CA ARG A 62 -5.69 5.95 8.29
C ARG A 62 -5.94 5.28 9.64
N ASP A 63 -6.40 4.05 9.65
CA ASP A 63 -6.68 3.29 10.87
C ASP A 63 -5.45 2.47 11.26
N ARG A 64 -4.62 3.04 12.13
CA ARG A 64 -3.35 2.41 12.54
C ARG A 64 -3.55 1.07 13.25
N LYS A 65 -4.62 0.95 14.04
CA LYS A 65 -4.92 -0.29 14.77
C LYS A 65 -5.24 -1.41 13.80
N THR A 66 -6.15 -1.15 12.86
CA THR A 66 -6.54 -2.13 11.84
C THR A 66 -5.36 -2.50 10.95
N ALA A 67 -4.53 -1.52 10.57
CA ALA A 67 -3.33 -1.76 9.79
C ALA A 67 -2.35 -2.70 10.51
N ALA A 68 -2.09 -2.44 11.79
CA ALA A 68 -1.20 -3.28 12.61
C ALA A 68 -1.75 -4.71 12.74
N GLU A 69 -3.05 -4.85 12.99
CA GLU A 69 -3.72 -6.15 13.07
C GLU A 69 -3.64 -6.91 11.73
N ALA A 70 -3.88 -6.22 10.62
CA ALA A 70 -3.83 -6.82 9.28
C ALA A 70 -2.43 -7.35 8.97
N LEU A 71 -1.39 -6.56 9.21
CA LEU A 71 -0.01 -6.98 8.98
C LEU A 71 0.39 -8.12 9.91
N ALA A 72 -0.02 -8.08 11.17
CA ALA A 72 0.26 -9.15 12.13
C ALA A 72 -0.44 -10.47 11.75
N SER A 73 -1.57 -10.39 11.07
CA SER A 73 -2.35 -11.56 10.63
C SER A 73 -1.85 -12.19 9.34
N LEU A 74 -0.89 -11.59 8.66
CA LEU A 74 -0.31 -12.19 7.45
C LEU A 74 0.20 -13.60 7.73
N PRO A 75 -0.02 -14.56 6.82
CA PRO A 75 0.66 -15.85 6.89
C PRO A 75 2.18 -15.67 6.92
N ASP A 76 2.89 -16.58 7.59
CA ASP A 76 4.33 -16.44 7.80
C ASP A 76 5.11 -16.26 6.49
N GLU A 77 4.69 -16.93 5.42
CA GLU A 77 5.32 -16.82 4.10
C GLU A 77 5.20 -15.43 3.46
N TRP A 78 4.33 -14.57 4.00
CA TRP A 78 4.13 -13.21 3.51
C TRP A 78 4.78 -12.14 4.38
N LYS A 79 5.30 -12.49 5.56
CA LYS A 79 5.78 -11.50 6.54
C LYS A 79 7.11 -10.85 6.18
N ALA A 80 7.94 -11.50 5.37
CA ALA A 80 9.24 -10.97 4.98
C ALA A 80 9.11 -9.99 3.81
N ILE A 81 8.50 -8.83 4.05
CA ILE A 81 8.29 -7.79 3.04
C ILE A 81 9.64 -7.19 2.64
N ASP A 82 9.95 -7.24 1.36
CA ASP A 82 11.22 -6.73 0.80
C ASP A 82 11.09 -5.28 0.32
N ILE A 83 9.94 -4.92 -0.23
CA ILE A 83 9.69 -3.59 -0.80
C ILE A 83 8.35 -3.09 -0.28
N LEU A 84 8.34 -1.88 0.30
CA LEU A 84 7.13 -1.16 0.68
C LEU A 84 6.93 0.00 -0.28
N ILE A 85 5.79 0.04 -0.95
CA ILE A 85 5.40 1.17 -1.80
C ILE A 85 4.27 1.92 -1.09
N ASN A 86 4.61 3.07 -0.51
CA ASN A 86 3.65 3.99 0.09
C ASN A 86 3.02 4.82 -1.02
N ASN A 87 1.90 4.32 -1.55
CA ASN A 87 1.19 4.97 -2.64
C ASN A 87 -0.18 5.52 -2.23
N ALA A 88 -0.77 5.02 -1.13
CA ALA A 88 -2.06 5.53 -0.68
C ALA A 88 -1.99 7.03 -0.46
N GLY A 89 -2.88 7.76 -1.12
CA GLY A 89 -2.93 9.20 -1.03
C GLY A 89 -4.19 9.71 -1.73
N LEU A 90 -4.58 10.91 -1.38
CA LEU A 90 -5.73 11.56 -1.98
C LEU A 90 -5.61 13.08 -1.89
N VAL A 91 -6.39 13.77 -2.71
CA VAL A 91 -6.63 15.20 -2.63
C VAL A 91 -8.14 15.40 -2.53
N ILE A 92 -8.58 16.21 -1.58
CA ILE A 92 -9.98 16.58 -1.42
C ILE A 92 -10.07 18.09 -1.54
N GLY A 93 -10.91 18.55 -2.45
CA GLY A 93 -11.12 19.98 -2.69
C GLY A 93 -9.95 20.65 -3.41
N VAL A 94 -10.22 21.81 -3.93
CA VAL A 94 -9.25 22.67 -4.62
C VAL A 94 -9.45 24.11 -4.20
N ASP A 95 -9.99 24.33 -3.01
CA ASP A 95 -10.23 25.66 -2.49
C ASP A 95 -8.92 26.38 -2.17
N LYS A 96 -8.96 27.69 -2.20
CA LYS A 96 -7.83 28.48 -1.73
C LYS A 96 -7.58 28.19 -0.26
N GLU A 97 -6.34 28.26 0.16
CA GLU A 97 -5.92 27.89 1.52
C GLU A 97 -6.75 28.57 2.61
N HIS A 98 -7.04 29.87 2.45
CA HIS A 98 -7.82 30.63 3.44
C HIS A 98 -9.33 30.33 3.42
N GLU A 99 -9.79 29.52 2.49
CA GLU A 99 -11.19 29.10 2.32
C GLU A 99 -11.36 27.59 2.51
N GLY A 100 -10.27 26.85 2.75
CA GLY A 100 -10.29 25.40 2.82
C GLY A 100 -11.03 24.87 4.05
N ASN A 101 -11.52 23.63 3.93
CA ASN A 101 -12.21 22.93 5.01
C ASN A 101 -11.19 22.13 5.83
N LEU A 102 -11.08 22.46 7.12
CA LEU A 102 -10.09 21.83 8.01
C LEU A 102 -10.33 20.33 8.20
N ASP A 103 -11.58 19.87 8.18
CA ASP A 103 -11.88 18.45 8.30
C ASP A 103 -11.38 17.67 7.07
N GLU A 104 -11.51 18.26 5.88
CA GLU A 104 -10.96 17.69 4.65
C GLU A 104 -9.43 17.67 4.69
N TRP A 105 -8.80 18.71 5.23
CA TRP A 105 -7.36 18.75 5.42
C TRP A 105 -6.87 17.68 6.37
N ASP A 106 -7.61 17.42 7.46
CA ASP A 106 -7.29 16.34 8.39
C ASP A 106 -7.28 14.99 7.68
N ILE A 107 -8.27 14.73 6.83
CA ILE A 107 -8.33 13.49 6.04
C ILE A 107 -7.13 13.38 5.09
N VAL A 108 -6.77 14.46 4.42
CA VAL A 108 -5.62 14.50 3.50
C VAL A 108 -4.32 14.24 4.26
N ILE A 109 -4.11 14.90 5.40
CA ILE A 109 -2.92 14.73 6.23
C ILE A 109 -2.85 13.30 6.78
N ASP A 110 -3.96 12.77 7.29
CA ASP A 110 -4.03 11.42 7.84
C ASP A 110 -3.72 10.38 6.75
N THR A 111 -4.21 10.60 5.53
CA THR A 111 -4.00 9.67 4.43
C THR A 111 -2.61 9.79 3.80
N ASN A 112 -2.14 11.02 3.52
CA ASN A 112 -0.92 11.24 2.75
C ASN A 112 0.34 11.25 3.60
N ILE A 113 0.25 11.65 4.87
CA ILE A 113 1.40 11.84 5.76
C ILE A 113 1.41 10.79 6.87
N LYS A 114 0.39 10.77 7.71
CA LYS A 114 0.38 9.87 8.88
C LYS A 114 0.35 8.39 8.47
N SER A 115 -0.39 8.04 7.43
CA SER A 115 -0.43 6.65 6.97
C SER A 115 0.92 6.18 6.43
N LEU A 116 1.61 7.04 5.70
CA LEU A 116 2.96 6.74 5.21
C LEU A 116 3.91 6.45 6.36
N LEU A 117 3.90 7.30 7.39
CA LEU A 117 4.72 7.11 8.58
C LEU A 117 4.35 5.82 9.33
N ALA A 118 3.04 5.56 9.47
CA ALA A 118 2.55 4.38 10.16
C ALA A 118 2.92 3.08 9.45
N MET A 119 2.72 3.01 8.12
CA MET A 119 3.09 1.82 7.34
C MET A 119 4.61 1.58 7.40
N THR A 120 5.39 2.63 7.25
CA THR A 120 6.85 2.57 7.38
C THR A 120 7.24 2.03 8.75
N ARG A 121 6.65 2.55 9.81
CA ARG A 121 6.92 2.11 11.19
C ARG A 121 6.57 0.64 11.43
N LEU A 122 5.52 0.15 10.78
CA LEU A 122 5.10 -1.25 10.91
C LEU A 122 5.97 -2.23 10.11
N VAL A 123 6.48 -1.81 8.95
CA VAL A 123 7.18 -2.69 8.01
C VAL A 123 8.71 -2.66 8.20
N VAL A 124 9.30 -1.50 8.45
CA VAL A 124 10.75 -1.32 8.50
C VAL A 124 11.47 -2.14 9.58
N PRO A 125 10.92 -2.35 10.79
CA PRO A 125 11.61 -3.17 11.78
C PRO A 125 12.00 -4.56 11.28
N GLY A 126 11.13 -5.21 10.49
CA GLY A 126 11.45 -6.49 9.86
C GLY A 126 12.57 -6.38 8.82
N MET A 127 12.57 -5.31 8.04
CA MET A 127 13.63 -5.05 7.07
C MET A 127 14.97 -4.84 7.75
N VAL A 128 15.00 -4.06 8.83
CA VAL A 128 16.20 -3.84 9.64
C VAL A 128 16.73 -5.18 10.21
N ALA A 129 15.84 -5.98 10.77
CA ALA A 129 16.20 -7.27 11.35
C ALA A 129 16.81 -8.22 10.31
N ARG A 130 16.33 -8.18 9.08
CA ARG A 130 16.86 -9.00 7.98
C ARG A 130 18.06 -8.39 7.25
N GLY A 131 18.39 -7.13 7.56
CA GLY A 131 19.51 -6.41 6.92
C GLY A 131 19.24 -6.04 5.45
N ARG A 132 17.99 -6.03 5.00
CA ARG A 132 17.63 -5.65 3.63
C ARG A 132 16.21 -5.12 3.56
N GLY A 133 15.97 -4.22 2.62
CA GLY A 133 14.66 -3.65 2.38
C GLY A 133 14.73 -2.43 1.48
N HIS A 134 13.57 -2.04 0.95
CA HIS A 134 13.48 -0.87 0.08
C HIS A 134 12.12 -0.22 0.29
N ILE A 135 12.12 1.09 0.47
CA ILE A 135 10.90 1.88 0.63
C ILE A 135 10.79 2.83 -0.56
N ILE A 136 9.65 2.80 -1.22
CA ILE A 136 9.34 3.71 -2.32
C ILE A 136 8.15 4.56 -1.90
N ASN A 137 8.34 5.86 -1.81
CA ASN A 137 7.28 6.81 -1.49
C ASN A 137 6.84 7.51 -2.78
N ILE A 138 5.55 7.39 -3.09
CA ILE A 138 4.99 8.09 -4.25
C ILE A 138 4.57 9.48 -3.79
N GLY A 139 5.26 10.47 -4.32
CA GLY A 139 4.99 11.88 -4.04
C GLY A 139 4.25 12.55 -5.18
N SER A 140 3.95 13.83 -4.96
CA SER A 140 3.31 14.71 -5.95
C SER A 140 3.85 16.13 -5.80
N ILE A 141 3.80 16.87 -6.86
CA ILE A 141 4.20 18.29 -6.88
C ILE A 141 2.99 19.22 -6.81
#